data_0ce59f58609abdb7e8cd14f43e527262
#
_entry.id   0ce59f58609abdb7e8cd14f43e527262
#
_cell.length_a   1.000
_cell.length_b   1.000
_cell.length_c   1.000
_cell.angle_alpha   90.00
_cell.angle_beta   90.00
_cell.angle_gamma   90.00
#
_symmetry.space_group_name_H-M   'P 1'
#
loop_
_entity.id
_entity.type
_entity.pdbx_description
1 polymer ?
#
loop_
_entity_poly.entity_id
_entity_poly.type
_entity_poly.pdbx_seq_one_letter_code
_entity_poly.pdbx_strand_id
1 'polypeptide(L)'
;PGRLWELTSSGVGYLQDLKGLHFFVLDEVDRMVEAGHYKELGHVIELLQQPEAPEDDTQEEELPPPIQRQTFLFSATLMLPQMARELNAKRLKQHKPLREGSTMDTLMKAITFLNPIKVVDFSRKELVATKLEQAKLSCLPAEKDAQLFLLLQQRKGRAIIFCNAISAVSRLRSLLTLLEVNVLTLQGGMQQRARLKALERFRNTPHCALLATDVAARGLDVEGVDYVVHYQLPRSAEVYVHRSGRTARAAAAGLAVALIEPADLKSYRRLCHELKEASGLPDLKLPLQQLPRVKEIVSLARQIDKTSHVQQRAKEKETWHKQMVKDMDLPSSDEELGDDEGMSGRNRRAEQQKLAKLGQQKKELAQMLRRWREDPEAPRNSKRF
;
A
#
# COMPACT_ATOMS: atom_id res chain seq x y z
N PRO A 1 -2.72 10.84 13.04
CA PRO A 1 -2.33 11.99 13.86
C PRO A 1 -2.15 13.26 13.02
N GLY A 2 -1.38 13.23 11.91
CA GLY A 2 -1.04 14.41 11.11
C GLY A 2 -2.25 15.26 10.69
N ARG A 3 -3.32 14.63 10.17
CA ARG A 3 -4.52 15.37 9.77
C ARG A 3 -5.25 16.00 10.95
N LEU A 4 -5.29 15.31 12.08
CA LEU A 4 -5.90 15.87 13.30
C LEU A 4 -5.09 17.07 13.80
N TRP A 5 -3.77 16.94 13.84
CA TRP A 5 -2.87 18.04 14.19
C TRP A 5 -3.02 19.25 13.27
N GLU A 6 -3.08 19.02 11.94
CA GLU A 6 -3.30 20.08 10.95
C GLU A 6 -4.63 20.83 11.19
N LEU A 7 -5.72 20.11 11.47
CA LEU A 7 -7.02 20.70 11.75
C LEU A 7 -7.00 21.48 13.07
N THR A 8 -6.35 20.95 14.10
CA THR A 8 -6.21 21.62 15.40
C THR A 8 -5.37 22.89 15.27
N SER A 9 -4.26 22.83 14.52
CA SER A 9 -3.37 23.97 14.26
C SER A 9 -4.00 25.04 13.37
N SER A 10 -4.97 24.66 12.52
CA SER A 10 -5.67 25.61 11.64
C SER A 10 -6.80 26.41 12.32
N GLY A 11 -6.97 26.25 13.62
CA GLY A 11 -7.90 27.08 14.39
C GLY A 11 -9.37 26.67 14.30
N VAL A 12 -9.65 25.39 13.99
CA VAL A 12 -11.03 24.88 13.98
C VAL A 12 -11.58 24.89 15.40
N GLY A 13 -12.53 25.78 15.69
CA GLY A 13 -12.98 26.15 17.05
C GLY A 13 -13.33 24.98 17.97
N TYR A 14 -14.05 23.96 17.48
CA TYR A 14 -14.42 22.79 18.30
C TYR A 14 -13.24 21.82 18.60
N LEU A 15 -12.09 21.98 17.94
CA LEU A 15 -10.86 21.23 18.23
C LEU A 15 -9.87 22.01 19.08
N GLN A 16 -10.15 23.25 19.44
CA GLN A 16 -9.29 24.05 20.28
C GLN A 16 -9.57 23.82 21.77
N ASP A 17 -10.82 23.51 22.12
CA ASP A 17 -11.22 23.14 23.48
C ASP A 17 -11.44 21.64 23.57
N LEU A 18 -10.45 20.93 24.12
CA LEU A 18 -10.51 19.51 24.41
C LEU A 18 -10.75 19.19 25.88
N LYS A 19 -11.11 20.19 26.70
CA LYS A 19 -11.36 20.05 28.16
C LYS A 19 -12.49 19.06 28.43
N GLY A 20 -13.56 19.10 27.61
CA GLY A 20 -14.69 18.19 27.70
C GLY A 20 -14.47 16.75 27.16
N LEU A 21 -13.26 16.38 26.79
CA LEU A 21 -12.99 15.07 26.19
C LEU A 21 -12.95 13.97 27.27
N HIS A 22 -13.95 13.10 27.29
CA HIS A 22 -14.04 11.95 28.20
C HIS A 22 -13.23 10.74 27.77
N PHE A 23 -13.12 10.50 26.46
CA PHE A 23 -12.50 9.32 25.91
C PHE A 23 -11.43 9.70 24.88
N PHE A 24 -10.24 9.13 25.02
CA PHE A 24 -9.15 9.24 24.06
C PHE A 24 -8.79 7.85 23.54
N VAL A 25 -8.98 7.62 22.25
CA VAL A 25 -8.77 6.33 21.63
C VAL A 25 -7.64 6.43 20.61
N LEU A 26 -6.62 5.60 20.77
CA LEU A 26 -5.52 5.42 19.83
C LEU A 26 -5.62 4.02 19.23
N ASP A 27 -5.92 3.94 17.94
CA ASP A 27 -5.99 2.68 17.19
C ASP A 27 -4.76 2.52 16.27
N GLU A 28 -4.33 1.28 16.02
CA GLU A 28 -3.11 0.95 15.27
C GLU A 28 -1.86 1.69 15.82
N VAL A 29 -1.68 1.71 17.15
CA VAL A 29 -0.62 2.46 17.83
C VAL A 29 0.78 2.02 17.41
N ASP A 30 1.01 0.73 17.20
CA ASP A 30 2.22 0.15 16.63
C ASP A 30 2.63 0.85 15.34
N ARG A 31 1.67 1.19 14.52
CA ARG A 31 1.90 1.86 13.24
C ARG A 31 2.19 3.35 13.36
N MET A 32 1.56 4.00 14.32
CA MET A 32 1.83 5.42 14.59
C MET A 32 3.29 5.61 15.00
N VAL A 33 3.82 4.65 15.75
CA VAL A 33 5.19 4.63 16.23
C VAL A 33 6.18 4.32 15.11
N GLU A 34 5.90 3.32 14.23
CA GLU A 34 6.79 2.95 13.12
C GLU A 34 6.89 4.01 12.02
N ALA A 35 5.80 4.67 11.71
CA ALA A 35 5.70 5.57 10.57
C ALA A 35 6.34 6.96 10.79
N GLY A 36 6.94 7.23 11.95
CA GLY A 36 7.50 8.55 12.27
C GLY A 36 6.45 9.64 12.54
N HIS A 37 5.16 9.27 12.64
CA HIS A 37 4.06 10.17 13.00
C HIS A 37 4.01 10.47 14.51
N TYR A 38 5.07 10.09 15.23
CA TYR A 38 5.15 10.31 16.66
C TYR A 38 5.18 11.81 17.03
N LYS A 39 5.76 12.64 16.17
CA LYS A 39 5.84 14.10 16.42
C LYS A 39 4.45 14.73 16.49
N GLU A 40 3.62 14.49 15.48
CA GLU A 40 2.26 15.02 15.45
C GLU A 40 1.38 14.41 16.55
N LEU A 41 1.58 13.13 16.86
CA LEU A 41 0.91 12.49 18.00
C LEU A 41 1.37 13.10 19.32
N GLY A 42 2.66 13.40 19.47
CA GLY A 42 3.22 14.10 20.64
C GLY A 42 2.51 15.42 20.87
N HIS A 43 2.38 16.26 19.86
CA HIS A 43 1.68 17.53 19.94
C HIS A 43 0.20 17.39 20.33
N VAL A 44 -0.48 16.38 19.79
CA VAL A 44 -1.88 16.09 20.18
C VAL A 44 -1.95 15.68 21.66
N ILE A 45 -1.00 14.86 22.14
CA ILE A 45 -0.94 14.45 23.55
C ILE A 45 -0.64 15.66 24.45
N GLU A 46 0.29 16.52 24.06
CA GLU A 46 0.63 17.75 24.77
C GLU A 46 -0.60 18.67 24.91
N LEU A 47 -1.37 18.85 23.83
CA LEU A 47 -2.63 19.61 23.90
C LEU A 47 -3.63 19.04 24.91
N LEU A 48 -3.69 17.70 25.00
CA LEU A 48 -4.57 17.01 25.94
C LEU A 48 -4.09 17.10 27.38
N GLN A 49 -2.83 17.47 27.62
CA GLN A 49 -2.18 17.54 28.92
C GLN A 49 -1.98 19.00 29.42
N GLN A 50 -2.32 19.99 28.60
CA GLN A 50 -2.17 21.39 29.03
C GLN A 50 -2.96 21.63 30.32
N PRO A 51 -2.29 22.08 31.39
CA PRO A 51 -2.98 22.48 32.61
C PRO A 51 -3.90 23.65 32.29
N GLU A 52 -4.98 23.76 33.02
CA GLU A 52 -5.84 24.94 32.97
C GLU A 52 -4.98 26.18 33.23
N ALA A 53 -4.97 27.14 32.31
CA ALA A 53 -4.44 28.45 32.62
C ALA A 53 -5.26 29.00 33.78
N PRO A 54 -4.65 29.54 34.82
CA PRO A 54 -5.41 30.21 35.90
C PRO A 54 -6.19 31.34 35.23
N GLU A 55 -7.50 31.18 35.16
CA GLU A 55 -8.39 32.27 34.84
C GLU A 55 -8.31 33.28 36.01
N ASP A 56 -8.17 34.52 35.65
CA ASP A 56 -8.01 35.68 36.50
C ASP A 56 -8.80 35.59 37.80
N ASP A 57 -8.20 35.98 38.92
CA ASP A 57 -8.56 35.88 40.35
C ASP A 57 -9.88 36.55 40.75
N THR A 58 -10.99 36.33 40.07
CA THR A 58 -12.25 36.97 40.48
C THR A 58 -13.49 36.12 40.24
N GLN A 59 -13.60 34.98 40.87
CA GLN A 59 -14.86 34.41 41.38
C GLN A 59 -14.64 32.98 41.88
N GLU A 60 -14.86 32.74 43.17
CA GLU A 60 -14.97 31.42 43.81
C GLU A 60 -16.29 30.74 43.36
N GLU A 61 -16.42 30.44 42.06
CA GLU A 61 -17.37 29.43 41.63
C GLU A 61 -16.66 28.08 41.72
N GLU A 62 -17.22 27.12 42.47
CA GLU A 62 -16.75 25.75 42.56
C GLU A 62 -16.58 25.19 41.16
N LEU A 63 -15.34 25.16 40.67
CA LEU A 63 -15.00 24.54 39.39
C LEU A 63 -15.45 23.07 39.42
N PRO A 64 -16.18 22.60 38.41
CA PRO A 64 -16.57 21.21 38.36
C PRO A 64 -15.30 20.34 38.41
N PRO A 65 -15.34 19.19 39.09
CA PRO A 65 -14.18 18.35 39.25
C PRO A 65 -13.59 17.99 37.86
N PRO A 66 -12.25 17.98 37.71
CA PRO A 66 -11.61 17.76 36.45
C PRO A 66 -12.10 16.44 35.83
N ILE A 67 -12.51 16.47 34.57
CA ILE A 67 -13.03 15.32 33.88
C ILE A 67 -11.92 14.26 33.80
N GLN A 68 -12.15 13.10 34.39
CA GLN A 68 -11.23 11.97 34.32
C GLN A 68 -11.31 11.36 32.93
N ARG A 69 -10.34 11.69 32.06
CA ARG A 69 -10.26 11.16 30.72
C ARG A 69 -9.82 9.71 30.71
N GLN A 70 -10.61 8.83 30.10
CA GLN A 70 -10.26 7.45 29.90
C GLN A 70 -9.53 7.26 28.57
N THR A 71 -8.33 6.67 28.61
CA THR A 71 -7.51 6.44 27.42
C THR A 71 -7.49 4.98 27.04
N PHE A 72 -7.74 4.69 25.76
CA PHE A 72 -7.71 3.35 25.17
C PHE A 72 -6.63 3.27 24.11
N LEU A 73 -5.81 2.22 24.18
CA LEU A 73 -4.81 1.88 23.18
C LEU A 73 -5.18 0.56 22.51
N PHE A 74 -5.31 0.57 21.20
CA PHE A 74 -5.51 -0.63 20.41
C PHE A 74 -4.32 -0.86 19.50
N SER A 75 -3.85 -2.11 19.46
CA SER A 75 -2.75 -2.53 18.61
C SER A 75 -2.88 -4.00 18.27
N ALA A 76 -2.53 -4.37 17.04
CA ALA A 76 -2.47 -5.77 16.62
C ALA A 76 -1.16 -6.46 17.00
N THR A 77 -0.09 -5.68 17.24
CA THR A 77 1.28 -6.18 17.40
C THR A 77 2.01 -5.55 18.58
N LEU A 78 1.28 -5.27 19.66
CA LEU A 78 1.86 -4.66 20.85
C LEU A 78 2.88 -5.63 21.49
N MET A 79 4.17 -5.35 21.30
CA MET A 79 5.20 -5.98 22.13
C MET A 79 5.11 -5.40 23.53
N LEU A 80 4.49 -6.15 24.44
CA LEU A 80 4.43 -5.80 25.85
C LEU A 80 5.85 -5.52 26.38
N PRO A 81 6.00 -4.60 27.34
CA PRO A 81 7.29 -4.26 27.98
C PRO A 81 8.08 -5.48 28.47
N GLN A 82 7.39 -6.58 28.79
CA GLN A 82 8.02 -7.86 29.18
C GLN A 82 8.79 -8.51 28.02
N MET A 83 8.24 -8.53 26.82
CA MET A 83 8.95 -9.06 25.63
C MET A 83 10.14 -8.18 25.23
N ALA A 84 10.03 -6.87 25.38
CA ALA A 84 11.14 -5.94 25.20
C ALA A 84 12.24 -6.17 26.23
N ARG A 85 11.88 -6.45 27.49
CA ARG A 85 12.85 -6.84 28.55
C ARG A 85 13.53 -8.16 28.24
N GLU A 86 12.83 -9.19 27.78
CA GLU A 86 13.41 -10.48 27.39
C GLU A 86 14.34 -10.35 26.17
N LEU A 87 13.96 -9.56 25.16
CA LEU A 87 14.80 -9.27 24.02
C LEU A 87 16.06 -8.49 24.42
N ASN A 88 15.92 -7.51 25.30
CA ASN A 88 17.05 -6.76 25.81
C ASN A 88 17.94 -7.62 26.72
N ALA A 89 17.39 -8.54 27.53
CA ALA A 89 18.16 -9.49 28.31
C ALA A 89 18.95 -10.47 27.42
N LYS A 90 18.39 -10.93 26.30
CA LYS A 90 19.10 -11.72 25.29
C LYS A 90 20.21 -10.93 24.60
N ARG A 91 20.02 -9.62 24.35
CA ARG A 91 21.03 -8.73 23.75
C ARG A 91 22.19 -8.45 24.74
N LEU A 92 21.88 -8.26 26.02
CA LEU A 92 22.88 -8.08 27.06
C LEU A 92 23.80 -9.30 27.12
N LYS A 93 23.26 -10.52 27.07
CA LYS A 93 24.03 -11.77 27.00
C LYS A 93 24.90 -11.89 25.74
N GLN A 94 24.57 -11.15 24.68
CA GLN A 94 25.31 -11.14 23.41
C GLN A 94 26.24 -9.93 23.25
N HIS A 95 26.47 -9.13 24.29
CA HIS A 95 27.29 -7.90 24.27
C HIS A 95 26.87 -6.91 23.14
N LYS A 96 25.60 -6.91 22.74
CA LYS A 96 25.04 -5.98 21.78
C LYS A 96 24.42 -4.77 22.50
N PRO A 97 24.53 -3.54 21.91
CA PRO A 97 23.94 -2.37 22.53
C PRO A 97 22.43 -2.58 22.75
N LEU A 98 21.97 -2.20 23.94
CA LEU A 98 20.56 -2.18 24.28
C LEU A 98 19.83 -1.30 23.25
N ARG A 99 18.68 -1.72 22.78
CA ARG A 99 17.78 -0.77 22.12
C ARG A 99 17.34 0.20 23.20
N GLU A 100 17.70 1.46 23.07
CA GLU A 100 17.07 2.56 23.82
C GLU A 100 15.56 2.38 23.75
N GLY A 101 14.87 2.64 24.87
CA GLY A 101 13.49 2.32 25.13
C GLY A 101 12.63 2.41 23.87
N SER A 102 11.89 1.36 23.57
CA SER A 102 11.13 1.31 22.33
C SER A 102 10.31 2.59 22.24
N THR A 103 10.08 3.08 21.03
CA THR A 103 9.23 4.28 20.81
C THR A 103 7.87 4.11 21.50
N MET A 104 7.44 2.84 21.70
CA MET A 104 6.27 2.47 22.48
C MET A 104 6.42 2.80 23.98
N ASP A 105 7.59 2.52 24.59
CA ASP A 105 7.83 2.86 26.01
C ASP A 105 7.79 4.39 26.21
N THR A 106 8.28 5.14 25.24
CA THR A 106 8.24 6.59 25.25
C THR A 106 6.80 7.08 25.10
N LEU A 107 6.01 6.49 24.23
CA LEU A 107 4.60 6.80 24.04
C LEU A 107 3.78 6.47 25.30
N MET A 108 3.99 5.29 25.88
CA MET A 108 3.30 4.88 27.13
C MET A 108 3.62 5.78 28.31
N LYS A 109 4.83 6.36 28.34
CA LYS A 109 5.20 7.34 29.37
C LYS A 109 4.60 8.72 29.12
N ALA A 110 4.42 9.09 27.84
CA ALA A 110 3.86 10.38 27.46
C ALA A 110 2.33 10.44 27.60
N ILE A 111 1.65 9.29 27.60
CA ILE A 111 0.19 9.23 27.73
C ILE A 111 -0.20 9.12 29.21
N THR A 112 -1.12 9.96 29.65
CA THR A 112 -1.72 9.87 30.98
C THR A 112 -2.81 8.80 30.97
N PHE A 113 -2.66 7.80 31.84
CA PHE A 113 -3.67 6.75 32.07
C PHE A 113 -4.27 6.90 33.46
N LEU A 114 -5.54 6.54 33.57
CA LEU A 114 -6.14 6.28 34.88
C LEU A 114 -5.50 5.01 35.48
N ASN A 115 -5.04 5.09 36.72
CA ASN A 115 -4.48 3.95 37.41
C ASN A 115 -5.59 3.12 38.12
N PRO A 116 -5.49 1.77 38.06
CA PRO A 116 -4.46 0.95 37.43
C PRO A 116 -4.71 0.78 35.91
N ILE A 117 -3.61 0.67 35.14
CA ILE A 117 -3.68 0.32 33.71
C ILE A 117 -4.17 -1.12 33.59
N LYS A 118 -5.28 -1.33 32.86
CA LYS A 118 -5.80 -2.64 32.54
C LYS A 118 -5.30 -3.07 31.16
N VAL A 119 -4.49 -4.13 31.13
CA VAL A 119 -4.05 -4.75 29.87
C VAL A 119 -4.95 -5.95 29.56
N VAL A 120 -5.55 -5.94 28.38
CA VAL A 120 -6.36 -7.05 27.88
C VAL A 120 -5.68 -7.61 26.63
N ASP A 121 -5.14 -8.79 26.74
CA ASP A 121 -4.44 -9.47 25.67
C ASP A 121 -5.39 -10.47 24.99
N PHE A 122 -5.78 -10.13 23.76
CA PHE A 122 -6.56 -11.02 22.87
C PHE A 122 -5.67 -11.71 21.84
N SER A 123 -4.34 -11.58 21.96
CA SER A 123 -3.41 -12.21 21.02
C SER A 123 -3.62 -13.73 20.98
N ARG A 124 -3.93 -14.23 19.81
CA ARG A 124 -3.95 -15.68 19.59
C ARG A 124 -2.53 -16.18 19.46
N LYS A 125 -2.30 -17.46 19.76
CA LYS A 125 -1.01 -18.11 19.53
C LYS A 125 -0.58 -18.04 18.08
N GLU A 126 -1.55 -18.00 17.17
CA GLU A 126 -1.38 -17.81 15.73
C GLU A 126 -1.50 -16.33 15.40
N LEU A 127 -0.44 -15.77 14.79
CA LEU A 127 -0.40 -14.36 14.38
C LEU A 127 -1.36 -14.04 13.23
N VAL A 128 -1.85 -15.06 12.54
CA VAL A 128 -2.68 -14.98 11.34
C VAL A 128 -4.06 -15.56 11.62
N ALA A 129 -5.10 -15.06 10.96
CA ALA A 129 -6.47 -15.56 11.14
C ALA A 129 -6.57 -17.04 10.76
N THR A 130 -7.27 -17.84 11.57
CA THR A 130 -7.41 -19.31 11.43
C THR A 130 -8.01 -19.77 10.08
N LYS A 131 -8.77 -18.90 9.39
CA LYS A 131 -9.35 -19.18 8.08
C LYS A 131 -8.59 -18.57 6.91
N LEU A 132 -7.38 -18.07 7.17
CA LEU A 132 -6.50 -17.56 6.14
C LEU A 132 -5.56 -18.65 5.65
N GLU A 133 -5.74 -19.06 4.41
CA GLU A 133 -4.74 -19.86 3.71
C GLU A 133 -3.57 -18.97 3.29
N GLN A 134 -2.36 -19.47 3.50
CA GLN A 134 -1.15 -18.76 3.14
C GLN A 134 -0.38 -19.59 2.13
N ALA A 135 0.15 -18.96 1.08
CA ALA A 135 0.94 -19.63 0.06
C ALA A 135 2.04 -18.71 -0.51
N LYS A 136 3.02 -19.32 -1.15
CA LYS A 136 4.04 -18.58 -1.91
C LYS A 136 4.05 -19.01 -3.37
N LEU A 137 4.56 -18.13 -4.22
CA LEU A 137 4.95 -18.38 -5.59
C LEU A 137 6.42 -17.99 -5.76
N SER A 138 7.27 -18.98 -5.96
CA SER A 138 8.68 -18.73 -6.28
C SER A 138 8.81 -18.39 -7.75
N CYS A 139 9.38 -17.25 -8.09
CA CYS A 139 9.46 -16.75 -9.46
C CYS A 139 10.79 -16.04 -9.75
N LEU A 140 11.25 -16.13 -10.98
CA LEU A 140 12.31 -15.26 -11.47
C LEU A 140 11.76 -13.84 -11.72
N PRO A 141 12.59 -12.78 -11.63
CA PRO A 141 12.15 -11.40 -11.86
C PRO A 141 11.46 -11.21 -13.22
N ALA A 142 11.93 -11.91 -14.25
CA ALA A 142 11.33 -11.89 -15.58
C ALA A 142 9.92 -12.52 -15.63
N GLU A 143 9.64 -13.47 -14.75
CA GLU A 143 8.40 -14.27 -14.73
C GLU A 143 7.34 -13.72 -13.77
N LYS A 144 7.73 -12.85 -12.84
CA LYS A 144 6.87 -12.35 -11.76
C LYS A 144 5.54 -11.79 -12.26
N ASP A 145 5.56 -10.95 -13.30
CA ASP A 145 4.33 -10.38 -13.86
C ASP A 145 3.49 -11.45 -14.59
N ALA A 146 4.14 -12.43 -15.22
CA ALA A 146 3.44 -13.53 -15.90
C ALA A 146 2.74 -14.45 -14.88
N GLN A 147 3.41 -14.78 -13.78
CA GLN A 147 2.82 -15.57 -12.71
C GLN A 147 1.68 -14.80 -12.00
N LEU A 148 1.84 -13.48 -11.80
CA LEU A 148 0.75 -12.64 -11.29
C LEU A 148 -0.46 -12.68 -12.24
N PHE A 149 -0.25 -12.52 -13.55
CA PHE A 149 -1.33 -12.56 -14.52
C PHE A 149 -2.03 -13.93 -14.52
N LEU A 150 -1.28 -15.05 -14.51
CA LEU A 150 -1.84 -16.39 -14.38
C LEU A 150 -2.69 -16.55 -13.12
N LEU A 151 -2.20 -16.08 -11.98
CA LEU A 151 -2.93 -16.13 -10.71
C LEU A 151 -4.27 -15.39 -10.81
N LEU A 152 -4.26 -14.17 -11.39
CA LEU A 152 -5.46 -13.35 -11.56
C LEU A 152 -6.47 -13.98 -12.53
N GLN A 153 -6.01 -14.74 -13.51
CA GLN A 153 -6.87 -15.44 -14.46
C GLN A 153 -7.43 -16.75 -13.89
N GLN A 154 -6.64 -17.45 -13.08
CA GLN A 154 -7.06 -18.71 -12.47
C GLN A 154 -8.07 -18.49 -11.35
N ARG A 155 -7.95 -17.40 -10.59
CA ARG A 155 -8.80 -17.15 -9.42
C ARG A 155 -9.80 -16.04 -9.67
N LYS A 156 -11.08 -16.41 -9.51
CA LYS A 156 -12.17 -15.43 -9.50
C LYS A 156 -12.20 -14.71 -8.17
N GLY A 157 -12.67 -13.48 -8.22
CA GLY A 157 -12.89 -12.70 -7.02
C GLY A 157 -12.15 -11.38 -7.02
N ARG A 158 -12.25 -10.69 -5.92
CA ARG A 158 -11.61 -9.40 -5.70
C ARG A 158 -10.26 -9.60 -5.02
N ALA A 159 -9.22 -9.12 -5.66
CA ALA A 159 -7.85 -9.20 -5.18
C ALA A 159 -7.35 -7.86 -4.68
N ILE A 160 -6.57 -7.84 -3.60
CA ILE A 160 -5.70 -6.69 -3.30
C ILE A 160 -4.26 -7.10 -3.57
N ILE A 161 -3.56 -6.32 -4.38
CA ILE A 161 -2.16 -6.54 -4.74
C ILE A 161 -1.31 -5.46 -4.08
N PHE A 162 -0.48 -5.85 -3.15
CA PHE A 162 0.37 -4.94 -2.39
C PHE A 162 1.73 -4.73 -3.02
N CYS A 163 2.10 -3.45 -3.20
CA CYS A 163 3.41 -2.99 -3.64
C CYS A 163 4.03 -2.08 -2.59
N ASN A 164 5.38 -2.07 -2.51
CA ASN A 164 6.12 -1.24 -1.56
C ASN A 164 6.32 0.20 -2.04
N ALA A 165 6.15 0.45 -3.36
CA ALA A 165 6.39 1.76 -3.98
C ALA A 165 5.26 2.17 -4.92
N ILE A 166 4.99 3.48 -4.99
CA ILE A 166 3.99 4.07 -5.91
C ILE A 166 4.37 3.79 -7.38
N SER A 167 5.66 3.84 -7.70
CA SER A 167 6.15 3.53 -9.06
C SER A 167 5.83 2.10 -9.49
N ALA A 168 5.89 1.12 -8.57
CA ALA A 168 5.50 -0.26 -8.84
C ALA A 168 3.98 -0.38 -9.09
N VAL A 169 3.15 0.35 -8.32
CA VAL A 169 1.70 0.41 -8.55
C VAL A 169 1.38 0.99 -9.93
N SER A 170 2.02 2.11 -10.30
CA SER A 170 1.80 2.77 -11.59
C SER A 170 2.21 1.86 -12.75
N ARG A 171 3.38 1.20 -12.66
CA ARG A 171 3.86 0.25 -13.67
C ARG A 171 2.90 -0.94 -13.83
N LEU A 172 2.50 -1.57 -12.72
CA LEU A 172 1.58 -2.71 -12.76
C LEU A 172 0.21 -2.31 -13.29
N ARG A 173 -0.29 -1.12 -12.96
CA ARG A 173 -1.55 -0.60 -13.51
C ARG A 173 -1.51 -0.56 -15.02
N SER A 174 -0.47 0.08 -15.60
CA SER A 174 -0.32 0.18 -17.05
C SER A 174 -0.25 -1.23 -17.69
N LEU A 175 0.59 -2.11 -17.16
CA LEU A 175 0.76 -3.45 -17.66
C LEU A 175 -0.53 -4.27 -17.60
N LEU A 176 -1.19 -4.34 -16.45
CA LEU A 176 -2.41 -5.13 -16.26
C LEU A 176 -3.60 -4.56 -17.07
N THR A 177 -3.63 -3.24 -17.28
CA THR A 177 -4.62 -2.61 -18.17
C THR A 177 -4.42 -3.08 -19.63
N LEU A 178 -3.18 -3.14 -20.11
CA LEU A 178 -2.85 -3.68 -21.42
C LEU A 178 -3.22 -5.18 -21.56
N LEU A 179 -3.14 -5.92 -20.47
CA LEU A 179 -3.55 -7.32 -20.38
C LEU A 179 -5.07 -7.50 -20.14
N GLU A 180 -5.84 -6.42 -20.25
CA GLU A 180 -7.31 -6.40 -20.10
C GLU A 180 -7.80 -6.94 -18.75
N VAL A 181 -7.02 -6.73 -17.69
CA VAL A 181 -7.43 -7.02 -16.31
C VAL A 181 -8.14 -5.78 -15.74
N ASN A 182 -9.27 -5.99 -15.07
CA ASN A 182 -9.93 -4.90 -14.34
C ASN A 182 -9.07 -4.48 -13.15
N VAL A 183 -8.48 -3.29 -13.24
CA VAL A 183 -7.53 -2.78 -12.24
C VAL A 183 -7.96 -1.43 -11.69
N LEU A 184 -7.94 -1.31 -10.38
CA LEU A 184 -8.07 -0.06 -9.64
C LEU A 184 -6.81 0.20 -8.83
N THR A 185 -6.57 1.45 -8.45
CA THR A 185 -5.37 1.82 -7.69
C THR A 185 -5.71 2.61 -6.45
N LEU A 186 -4.98 2.31 -5.37
CA LEU A 186 -4.94 3.07 -4.13
C LEU A 186 -3.48 3.39 -3.80
N GLN A 187 -3.09 4.66 -3.92
CA GLN A 187 -1.71 5.08 -3.65
C GLN A 187 -1.69 6.34 -2.79
N GLY A 188 -0.55 6.57 -2.12
CA GLY A 188 -0.33 7.80 -1.37
C GLY A 188 -0.44 9.03 -2.26
N GLY A 189 -0.92 10.15 -1.70
CA GLY A 189 -1.11 11.39 -2.45
C GLY A 189 -2.44 11.50 -3.22
N MET A 190 -3.25 10.43 -3.29
CA MET A 190 -4.60 10.55 -3.85
C MET A 190 -5.50 11.39 -2.95
N GLN A 191 -6.30 12.27 -3.55
CA GLN A 191 -7.35 12.99 -2.84
C GLN A 191 -8.35 12.02 -2.22
N GLN A 192 -8.86 12.34 -1.03
CA GLN A 192 -9.78 11.46 -0.28
C GLN A 192 -11.01 11.06 -1.10
N ARG A 193 -11.58 12.00 -1.85
CA ARG A 193 -12.74 11.73 -2.73
C ARG A 193 -12.43 10.67 -3.80
N ALA A 194 -11.24 10.73 -4.41
CA ALA A 194 -10.80 9.75 -5.40
C ALA A 194 -10.56 8.37 -4.77
N ARG A 195 -10.05 8.31 -3.53
CA ARG A 195 -9.87 7.06 -2.78
C ARG A 195 -11.22 6.39 -2.50
N LEU A 196 -12.20 7.16 -1.99
CA LEU A 196 -13.54 6.63 -1.71
C LEU A 196 -14.21 6.11 -2.98
N LYS A 197 -14.14 6.86 -4.09
CA LYS A 197 -14.66 6.41 -5.38
C LYS A 197 -14.00 5.13 -5.90
N ALA A 198 -12.68 4.99 -5.71
CA ALA A 198 -11.97 3.76 -6.09
C ALA A 198 -12.43 2.56 -5.25
N LEU A 199 -12.64 2.74 -3.95
CA LEU A 199 -13.14 1.70 -3.06
C LEU A 199 -14.57 1.28 -3.37
N GLU A 200 -15.46 2.25 -3.62
CA GLU A 200 -16.83 1.99 -4.03
C GLU A 200 -16.88 1.20 -5.34
N ARG A 201 -16.08 1.59 -6.32
CA ARG A 201 -15.95 0.83 -7.57
C ARG A 201 -15.42 -0.58 -7.34
N PHE A 202 -14.43 -0.75 -6.44
CA PHE A 202 -13.88 -2.06 -6.10
C PHE A 202 -14.94 -2.95 -5.45
N ARG A 203 -15.77 -2.41 -4.54
CA ARG A 203 -16.87 -3.15 -3.91
C ARG A 203 -17.90 -3.62 -4.93
N ASN A 204 -18.21 -2.78 -5.92
CA ASN A 204 -19.26 -3.04 -6.90
C ASN A 204 -18.78 -3.81 -8.14
N THR A 205 -17.46 -4.00 -8.31
CA THR A 205 -16.90 -4.70 -9.47
C THR A 205 -16.46 -6.11 -9.09
N PRO A 206 -17.15 -7.16 -9.54
CA PRO A 206 -16.66 -8.52 -9.37
C PRO A 206 -15.38 -8.72 -10.20
N HIS A 207 -14.48 -9.57 -9.74
CA HIS A 207 -13.23 -9.90 -10.45
C HIS A 207 -12.37 -8.65 -10.77
N CYS A 208 -12.08 -7.88 -9.75
CA CYS A 208 -11.26 -6.68 -9.84
C CYS A 208 -9.99 -6.80 -8.99
N ALA A 209 -8.87 -6.31 -9.51
CA ALA A 209 -7.61 -6.21 -8.79
C ALA A 209 -7.40 -4.77 -8.30
N LEU A 210 -7.21 -4.60 -7.00
CA LEU A 210 -6.88 -3.33 -6.38
C LEU A 210 -5.38 -3.27 -6.09
N LEU A 211 -4.64 -2.48 -6.84
CA LEU A 211 -3.23 -2.23 -6.58
C LEU A 211 -3.08 -1.20 -5.47
N ALA A 212 -2.37 -1.54 -4.41
CA ALA A 212 -2.26 -0.66 -3.26
C ALA A 212 -0.85 -0.60 -2.68
N THR A 213 -0.50 0.56 -2.10
CA THR A 213 0.63 0.68 -1.18
C THR A 213 0.14 0.58 0.26
N ASP A 214 1.00 0.20 1.21
CA ASP A 214 0.64 0.05 2.62
C ASP A 214 -0.02 1.30 3.19
N VAL A 215 0.55 2.48 2.90
CA VAL A 215 0.04 3.76 3.39
C VAL A 215 -1.39 4.03 2.90
N ALA A 216 -1.67 3.68 1.64
CA ALA A 216 -2.97 3.95 1.05
C ALA A 216 -4.06 2.95 1.49
N ALA A 217 -3.67 1.74 1.84
CA ALA A 217 -4.60 0.69 2.26
C ALA A 217 -4.91 0.69 3.77
N ARG A 218 -4.22 1.55 4.55
CA ARG A 218 -4.42 1.67 6.00
C ARG A 218 -5.73 2.37 6.34
N GLY A 219 -6.33 1.98 7.45
CA GLY A 219 -7.57 2.59 7.97
C GLY A 219 -8.78 2.44 7.05
N LEU A 220 -8.66 1.66 5.97
CA LEU A 220 -9.76 1.42 5.05
C LEU A 220 -10.39 0.06 5.34
N ASP A 221 -11.67 0.08 5.62
CA ASP A 221 -12.45 -1.13 5.66
C ASP A 221 -12.81 -1.53 4.23
N VAL A 222 -12.02 -2.47 3.68
CA VAL A 222 -12.25 -3.04 2.36
C VAL A 222 -12.90 -4.40 2.56
N GLU A 223 -14.21 -4.43 2.42
CA GLU A 223 -14.99 -5.67 2.53
C GLU A 223 -14.95 -6.50 1.26
N GLY A 224 -15.14 -7.80 1.43
CA GLY A 224 -15.32 -8.76 0.33
C GLY A 224 -14.05 -8.96 -0.51
N VAL A 225 -12.90 -8.97 0.11
CA VAL A 225 -11.63 -9.33 -0.52
C VAL A 225 -11.46 -10.84 -0.44
N ASP A 226 -11.39 -11.48 -1.59
CA ASP A 226 -11.27 -12.94 -1.65
C ASP A 226 -9.81 -13.37 -1.44
N TYR A 227 -8.84 -12.62 -1.98
CA TYR A 227 -7.43 -12.92 -1.78
C TYR A 227 -6.53 -11.69 -1.82
N VAL A 228 -5.40 -11.82 -1.14
CA VAL A 228 -4.35 -10.81 -1.05
C VAL A 228 -3.10 -11.33 -1.75
N VAL A 229 -2.45 -10.47 -2.53
CA VAL A 229 -1.18 -10.78 -3.19
C VAL A 229 -0.11 -9.83 -2.71
N HIS A 230 0.93 -10.36 -2.10
CA HIS A 230 2.15 -9.63 -1.80
C HIS A 230 3.05 -9.65 -3.04
N TYR A 231 2.79 -8.74 -3.99
CA TYR A 231 3.61 -8.63 -5.20
C TYR A 231 5.06 -8.27 -4.88
N GLN A 232 5.26 -7.42 -3.89
CA GLN A 232 6.54 -7.20 -3.25
C GLN A 232 6.44 -7.62 -1.78
N LEU A 233 7.45 -8.35 -1.32
CA LEU A 233 7.49 -8.85 0.04
C LEU A 233 7.41 -7.70 1.05
N PRO A 234 6.57 -7.80 2.09
CA PRO A 234 6.50 -6.80 3.14
C PRO A 234 7.80 -6.75 3.95
N ARG A 235 8.07 -5.59 4.54
CA ARG A 235 9.33 -5.36 5.26
C ARG A 235 9.39 -6.03 6.64
N SER A 236 8.22 -6.30 7.26
CA SER A 236 8.09 -6.95 8.56
C SER A 236 6.92 -7.93 8.59
N ALA A 237 6.89 -8.83 9.58
CA ALA A 237 5.79 -9.76 9.80
C ALA A 237 4.49 -9.01 10.15
N GLU A 238 4.57 -7.91 10.84
CA GLU A 238 3.45 -7.05 11.16
C GLU A 238 2.76 -6.54 9.89
N VAL A 239 3.54 -5.99 8.95
CA VAL A 239 3.01 -5.53 7.66
C VAL A 239 2.40 -6.70 6.89
N TYR A 240 3.00 -7.89 6.95
CA TYR A 240 2.45 -9.09 6.34
C TYR A 240 1.08 -9.44 6.92
N VAL A 241 0.95 -9.48 8.25
CA VAL A 241 -0.30 -9.78 8.96
C VAL A 241 -1.39 -8.74 8.61
N HIS A 242 -1.04 -7.44 8.63
CA HIS A 242 -1.98 -6.37 8.30
C HIS A 242 -2.44 -6.40 6.84
N ARG A 243 -1.55 -6.72 5.89
CA ARG A 243 -1.92 -6.90 4.49
C ARG A 243 -2.83 -8.11 4.32
N SER A 244 -2.42 -9.25 4.86
CA SER A 244 -3.16 -10.52 4.81
C SER A 244 -4.52 -10.42 5.50
N GLY A 245 -4.61 -9.67 6.59
CA GLY A 245 -5.86 -9.38 7.30
C GLY A 245 -6.85 -8.51 6.53
N ARG A 246 -6.59 -8.14 5.27
CA ARG A 246 -7.60 -7.55 4.39
C ARG A 246 -8.55 -8.60 3.81
N THR A 247 -8.17 -9.86 3.81
CA THR A 247 -9.05 -11.01 3.54
C THR A 247 -9.31 -11.84 4.79
N ALA A 248 -10.07 -12.90 4.71
CA ALA A 248 -10.45 -13.78 5.82
C ALA A 248 -11.14 -13.06 7.00
N ARG A 249 -11.95 -12.04 6.72
CA ARG A 249 -12.75 -11.31 7.72
C ARG A 249 -14.13 -11.93 7.92
N ALA A 250 -14.71 -11.69 9.09
CA ALA A 250 -16.09 -12.09 9.42
C ALA A 250 -16.39 -13.57 9.12
N ALA A 251 -15.48 -14.47 9.49
CA ALA A 251 -15.58 -15.91 9.29
C ALA A 251 -15.52 -16.41 7.83
N ALA A 252 -15.25 -15.54 6.84
CA ALA A 252 -14.98 -15.95 5.47
C ALA A 252 -13.58 -16.56 5.33
N ALA A 253 -13.42 -17.55 4.45
CA ALA A 253 -12.10 -18.04 4.06
C ALA A 253 -11.39 -17.02 3.18
N GLY A 254 -10.08 -16.92 3.30
CA GLY A 254 -9.26 -16.02 2.51
C GLY A 254 -7.94 -16.65 2.13
N LEU A 255 -7.28 -16.10 1.10
CA LEU A 255 -5.98 -16.55 0.66
C LEU A 255 -4.99 -15.39 0.63
N ALA A 256 -3.78 -15.59 1.16
CA ALA A 256 -2.66 -14.69 1.02
C ALA A 256 -1.54 -15.36 0.21
N VAL A 257 -1.10 -14.72 -0.86
CA VAL A 257 -0.06 -15.25 -1.75
C VAL A 257 1.13 -14.30 -1.78
N ALA A 258 2.32 -14.80 -1.48
CA ALA A 258 3.56 -14.04 -1.57
C ALA A 258 4.36 -14.44 -2.82
N LEU A 259 4.71 -13.46 -3.67
CA LEU A 259 5.60 -13.67 -4.81
C LEU A 259 7.04 -13.46 -4.35
N ILE A 260 7.84 -14.53 -4.42
CA ILE A 260 9.21 -14.55 -3.88
C ILE A 260 10.21 -14.64 -5.02
N GLU A 261 11.05 -13.62 -5.15
CA GLU A 261 12.20 -13.63 -6.06
C GLU A 261 13.45 -14.18 -5.34
N PRO A 262 14.48 -14.63 -6.06
CA PRO A 262 15.74 -15.07 -5.47
C PRO A 262 16.37 -14.00 -4.55
N ALA A 263 16.24 -12.72 -4.91
CA ALA A 263 16.72 -11.60 -4.09
C ALA A 263 15.97 -11.46 -2.76
N ASP A 264 14.71 -11.90 -2.71
CA ASP A 264 13.85 -11.80 -1.53
C ASP A 264 14.09 -12.93 -0.50
N LEU A 265 14.82 -14.00 -0.84
CA LEU A 265 14.94 -15.20 -0.01
C LEU A 265 15.43 -14.93 1.42
N LYS A 266 16.38 -13.99 1.60
CA LYS A 266 16.87 -13.63 2.93
C LYS A 266 15.77 -12.97 3.77
N SER A 267 15.04 -12.05 3.18
CA SER A 267 13.92 -11.35 3.84
C SER A 267 12.74 -12.28 4.07
N TYR A 268 12.47 -13.18 3.14
CA TYR A 268 11.45 -14.22 3.28
C TYR A 268 11.73 -15.18 4.44
N ARG A 269 12.96 -15.68 4.56
CA ARG A 269 13.34 -16.55 5.70
C ARG A 269 13.16 -15.85 7.03
N ARG A 270 13.55 -14.56 7.12
CA ARG A 270 13.31 -13.77 8.33
C ARG A 270 11.83 -13.61 8.63
N LEU A 271 11.01 -13.31 7.60
CA LEU A 271 9.57 -13.22 7.72
C LEU A 271 8.94 -14.51 8.24
N CYS A 272 9.29 -15.66 7.67
CA CYS A 272 8.81 -16.97 8.13
C CYS A 272 9.20 -17.26 9.59
N HIS A 273 10.41 -16.93 9.98
CA HIS A 273 10.85 -17.05 11.37
C HIS A 273 10.01 -16.19 12.33
N GLU A 274 9.73 -14.93 11.95
CA GLU A 274 8.89 -14.01 12.73
C GLU A 274 7.43 -14.49 12.80
N LEU A 275 6.92 -15.07 11.72
CA LEU A 275 5.57 -15.67 11.65
C LEU A 275 5.46 -17.03 12.34
N LYS A 276 6.57 -17.60 12.82
CA LYS A 276 6.68 -18.96 13.40
C LYS A 276 6.36 -20.08 12.39
N GLU A 277 6.51 -19.79 11.10
CA GLU A 277 6.34 -20.76 10.01
C GLU A 277 7.69 -21.41 9.67
N ALA A 278 8.14 -22.36 10.50
CA ALA A 278 9.48 -22.95 10.40
C ALA A 278 9.72 -23.66 9.06
N SER A 279 8.70 -24.27 8.45
CA SER A 279 8.75 -24.95 7.14
C SER A 279 8.62 -23.98 5.95
N GLY A 280 8.36 -22.70 6.22
CA GLY A 280 7.99 -21.72 5.19
C GLY A 280 6.55 -21.90 4.69
N LEU A 281 6.09 -20.97 3.85
CA LEU A 281 4.76 -21.03 3.27
C LEU A 281 4.70 -22.11 2.19
N PRO A 282 3.57 -22.85 2.07
CA PRO A 282 3.38 -23.84 1.02
C PRO A 282 3.39 -23.21 -0.37
N ASP A 283 3.82 -23.98 -1.37
CA ASP A 283 3.81 -23.53 -2.75
C ASP A 283 2.40 -23.55 -3.34
N LEU A 284 1.98 -22.44 -3.93
CA LEU A 284 0.70 -22.36 -4.64
C LEU A 284 0.84 -23.06 -6.00
N LYS A 285 -0.08 -23.97 -6.27
CA LYS A 285 -0.16 -24.67 -7.57
C LYS A 285 -0.74 -23.74 -8.64
N LEU A 286 0.06 -23.37 -9.61
CA LEU A 286 -0.35 -22.68 -10.83
C LEU A 286 -0.19 -23.61 -12.03
N PRO A 287 -0.96 -23.41 -13.12
CA PRO A 287 -0.79 -24.14 -14.37
C PRO A 287 0.47 -23.65 -15.10
N LEU A 288 1.63 -24.07 -14.61
CA LEU A 288 2.94 -23.63 -15.14
C LEU A 288 3.16 -24.03 -16.60
N GLN A 289 2.39 -24.99 -17.12
CA GLN A 289 2.40 -25.37 -18.56
C GLN A 289 2.05 -24.17 -19.45
N GLN A 290 1.21 -23.26 -18.99
CA GLN A 290 0.82 -22.04 -19.69
C GLN A 290 1.84 -20.89 -19.54
N LEU A 291 2.79 -21.03 -18.64
CA LEU A 291 3.73 -19.94 -18.32
C LEU A 291 4.55 -19.46 -19.54
N PRO A 292 5.11 -20.32 -20.43
CA PRO A 292 5.86 -19.86 -21.59
C PRO A 292 5.03 -18.91 -22.47
N ARG A 293 3.81 -19.32 -22.80
CA ARG A 293 2.89 -18.53 -23.64
C ARG A 293 2.48 -17.21 -22.98
N VAL A 294 2.21 -17.24 -21.68
CA VAL A 294 1.89 -16.01 -20.93
C VAL A 294 3.11 -15.09 -20.83
N LYS A 295 4.32 -15.62 -20.75
CA LYS A 295 5.55 -14.82 -20.78
C LYS A 295 5.69 -14.04 -22.10
N GLU A 296 5.35 -14.63 -23.24
CA GLU A 296 5.34 -13.94 -24.54
C GLU A 296 4.34 -12.78 -24.54
N ILE A 297 3.10 -13.02 -24.10
CA ILE A 297 2.03 -12.01 -23.99
C ILE A 297 2.49 -10.86 -23.08
N VAL A 298 2.99 -11.17 -21.89
CA VAL A 298 3.44 -10.16 -20.92
C VAL A 298 4.68 -9.42 -21.42
N SER A 299 5.59 -10.09 -22.14
CA SER A 299 6.76 -9.45 -22.74
C SER A 299 6.36 -8.42 -23.78
N LEU A 300 5.42 -8.74 -24.67
CA LEU A 300 4.89 -7.81 -25.66
C LEU A 300 4.18 -6.63 -24.96
N ALA A 301 3.36 -6.88 -23.93
CA ALA A 301 2.71 -5.85 -23.15
C ALA A 301 3.72 -4.90 -22.47
N ARG A 302 4.82 -5.43 -21.91
CA ARG A 302 5.91 -4.62 -21.35
C ARG A 302 6.61 -3.74 -22.39
N GLN A 303 6.81 -4.25 -23.60
CA GLN A 303 7.40 -3.46 -24.69
C GLN A 303 6.47 -2.30 -25.11
N ILE A 304 5.17 -2.57 -25.24
CA ILE A 304 4.15 -1.58 -25.53
C ILE A 304 4.13 -0.50 -24.43
N ASP A 305 4.11 -0.91 -23.16
CA ASP A 305 4.10 0.00 -22.01
C ASP A 305 5.33 0.92 -22.01
N LYS A 306 6.52 0.34 -22.16
CA LYS A 306 7.79 1.12 -22.24
C LYS A 306 7.75 2.14 -23.38
N THR A 307 7.31 1.74 -24.55
CA THR A 307 7.24 2.61 -25.73
C THR A 307 6.22 3.73 -25.55
N SER A 308 5.04 3.41 -24.99
CA SER A 308 3.99 4.38 -24.69
C SER A 308 4.44 5.42 -23.66
N HIS A 309 5.12 5.01 -22.59
CA HIS A 309 5.67 5.94 -21.59
C HIS A 309 6.74 6.87 -22.14
N VAL A 310 7.62 6.38 -23.02
CA VAL A 310 8.63 7.23 -23.67
C VAL A 310 7.95 8.30 -24.54
N GLN A 311 6.94 7.91 -25.31
CA GLN A 311 6.19 8.85 -26.16
C GLN A 311 5.39 9.88 -25.35
N GLN A 312 4.75 9.44 -24.26
CA GLN A 312 4.00 10.35 -23.39
C GLN A 312 4.92 11.39 -22.75
N ARG A 313 6.08 10.99 -22.22
CA ARG A 313 7.07 11.93 -21.66
C ARG A 313 7.61 12.91 -22.70
N ALA A 314 7.80 12.45 -23.95
CA ALA A 314 8.24 13.34 -25.02
C ALA A 314 7.17 14.40 -25.33
N LYS A 315 5.90 14.00 -25.43
CA LYS A 315 4.76 14.94 -25.62
C LYS A 315 4.59 15.91 -24.46
N GLU A 316 4.71 15.44 -23.22
CA GLU A 316 4.63 16.30 -22.03
C GLU A 316 5.74 17.36 -22.02
N LYS A 317 6.99 16.97 -22.37
CA LYS A 317 8.10 17.92 -22.51
C LYS A 317 7.86 18.94 -23.61
N GLU A 318 7.36 18.52 -24.76
CA GLU A 318 7.04 19.41 -25.89
C GLU A 318 5.92 20.38 -25.51
N THR A 319 4.85 19.90 -24.87
CA THR A 319 3.75 20.73 -24.39
C THR A 319 4.23 21.74 -23.34
N TRP A 320 5.06 21.28 -22.39
CA TRP A 320 5.65 22.15 -21.38
C TRP A 320 6.55 23.23 -22.00
N HIS A 321 7.38 22.87 -23.00
CA HIS A 321 8.23 23.80 -23.71
C HIS A 321 7.40 24.85 -24.47
N LYS A 322 6.35 24.42 -25.17
CA LYS A 322 5.42 25.32 -25.87
C LYS A 322 4.73 26.28 -24.89
N GLN A 323 4.31 25.78 -23.72
CA GLN A 323 3.71 26.60 -22.68
C GLN A 323 4.71 27.62 -22.12
N MET A 324 5.94 27.19 -21.83
CA MET A 324 7.00 28.05 -21.31
C MET A 324 7.37 29.18 -22.31
N VAL A 325 7.49 28.84 -23.60
CA VAL A 325 7.76 29.85 -24.65
C VAL A 325 6.62 30.86 -24.70
N LYS A 326 5.35 30.42 -24.59
CA LYS A 326 4.19 31.29 -24.58
C LYS A 326 4.14 32.18 -23.33
N ASP A 327 4.43 31.62 -22.15
CA ASP A 327 4.39 32.34 -20.86
C ASP A 327 5.54 33.35 -20.73
N MET A 328 6.65 33.15 -21.44
CA MET A 328 7.83 34.04 -21.45
C MET A 328 7.77 35.12 -22.56
N ASP A 329 6.72 35.16 -23.34
CA ASP A 329 6.54 36.10 -24.48
C ASP A 329 7.77 36.12 -25.44
N LEU A 330 8.45 34.97 -25.54
CA LEU A 330 9.58 34.79 -26.43
C LEU A 330 9.03 34.57 -27.86
N PRO A 331 9.63 35.21 -28.89
CA PRO A 331 9.24 34.94 -30.27
C PRO A 331 9.39 33.45 -30.55
N SER A 332 8.33 32.83 -31.07
CA SER A 332 8.36 31.43 -31.46
C SER A 332 9.47 31.27 -32.50
N SER A 333 10.38 30.32 -32.25
CA SER A 333 11.53 30.04 -33.12
C SER A 333 11.16 29.60 -34.54
N ASP A 334 9.89 29.63 -34.86
CA ASP A 334 9.34 29.25 -36.18
C ASP A 334 9.41 30.43 -37.22
N GLU A 335 9.77 31.67 -36.79
CA GLU A 335 9.80 32.82 -37.71
C GLU A 335 11.19 33.21 -38.22
N GLU A 336 12.30 32.63 -37.67
CA GLU A 336 13.68 33.10 -38.05
C GLU A 336 14.62 32.04 -38.65
N LEU A 337 14.18 30.84 -38.96
CA LEU A 337 15.04 29.84 -39.64
C LEU A 337 14.42 29.38 -40.94
N GLY A 338 14.71 30.11 -41.99
CA GLY A 338 14.58 29.61 -43.35
C GLY A 338 15.38 28.30 -43.52
N ASP A 339 14.83 27.36 -44.25
CA ASP A 339 15.44 26.12 -44.77
C ASP A 339 15.77 24.96 -43.83
N ASP A 340 14.95 24.66 -42.81
CA ASP A 340 15.02 23.36 -42.14
C ASP A 340 13.75 22.45 -42.29
N GLU A 341 13.02 22.59 -43.40
CA GLU A 341 11.90 21.71 -43.75
C GLU A 341 12.29 20.22 -43.81
N GLY A 342 13.57 19.92 -44.10
CA GLY A 342 14.08 18.57 -44.17
C GLY A 342 14.17 17.85 -42.82
N MET A 343 14.53 18.54 -41.75
CA MET A 343 14.69 17.94 -40.41
C MET A 343 13.36 17.78 -39.68
N SER A 344 12.46 18.76 -39.81
CA SER A 344 11.10 18.68 -39.28
C SER A 344 10.28 17.56 -39.93
N GLY A 345 10.40 17.39 -41.24
CA GLY A 345 9.72 16.33 -42.00
C GLY A 345 10.23 14.92 -41.65
N ARG A 346 11.54 14.74 -41.45
CA ARG A 346 12.12 13.46 -41.02
C ARG A 346 11.68 13.08 -39.62
N ASN A 347 11.67 13.99 -38.70
CA ASN A 347 11.21 13.75 -37.31
C ASN A 347 9.72 13.40 -37.26
N ARG A 348 8.85 14.08 -38.00
CA ARG A 348 7.42 13.75 -38.11
C ARG A 348 7.17 12.36 -38.71
N ARG A 349 7.90 11.98 -39.77
CA ARG A 349 7.81 10.64 -40.36
C ARG A 349 8.28 9.55 -39.39
N ALA A 350 9.38 9.76 -38.68
CA ALA A 350 9.88 8.82 -37.67
C ALA A 350 8.89 8.67 -36.51
N GLU A 351 8.23 9.72 -36.09
CA GLU A 351 7.20 9.67 -35.05
C GLU A 351 5.94 8.94 -35.53
N GLN A 352 5.48 9.20 -36.75
CA GLN A 352 4.37 8.47 -37.37
C GLN A 352 4.67 6.97 -37.50
N GLN A 353 5.88 6.60 -37.90
CA GLN A 353 6.31 5.19 -37.96
C GLN A 353 6.29 4.53 -36.57
N LYS A 354 6.78 5.23 -35.53
CA LYS A 354 6.72 4.74 -34.14
C LYS A 354 5.28 4.54 -33.66
N LEU A 355 4.37 5.47 -33.99
CA LEU A 355 2.94 5.36 -33.66
C LEU A 355 2.27 4.20 -34.40
N ALA A 356 2.56 4.03 -35.69
CA ALA A 356 2.04 2.92 -36.48
C ALA A 356 2.51 1.57 -35.92
N LYS A 357 3.80 1.45 -35.59
CA LYS A 357 4.37 0.25 -34.97
C LYS A 357 3.70 -0.05 -33.62
N LEU A 358 3.49 0.95 -32.77
CA LEU A 358 2.79 0.81 -31.50
C LEU A 358 1.36 0.34 -31.69
N GLY A 359 0.65 0.87 -32.70
CA GLY A 359 -0.69 0.44 -33.07
C GLY A 359 -0.75 -1.01 -33.51
N GLN A 360 0.25 -1.45 -34.29
CA GLN A 360 0.38 -2.85 -34.74
C GLN A 360 0.64 -3.77 -33.55
N GLN A 361 1.58 -3.44 -32.66
CA GLN A 361 1.87 -4.22 -31.45
C GLN A 361 0.64 -4.36 -30.52
N LYS A 362 -0.17 -3.30 -30.37
CA LYS A 362 -1.42 -3.38 -29.61
C LYS A 362 -2.43 -4.35 -30.24
N LYS A 363 -2.56 -4.35 -31.57
CA LYS A 363 -3.42 -5.31 -32.30
C LYS A 363 -2.93 -6.74 -32.12
N GLU A 364 -1.63 -6.95 -32.22
CA GLU A 364 -0.99 -8.25 -32.00
C GLU A 364 -1.25 -8.76 -30.58
N LEU A 365 -1.05 -7.91 -29.57
CA LEU A 365 -1.33 -8.24 -28.16
C LEU A 365 -2.80 -8.65 -27.97
N ALA A 366 -3.74 -7.91 -28.53
CA ALA A 366 -5.16 -8.24 -28.45
C ALA A 366 -5.48 -9.59 -29.10
N GLN A 367 -4.85 -9.90 -30.24
CA GLN A 367 -5.00 -11.22 -30.89
C GLN A 367 -4.41 -12.35 -30.03
N MET A 368 -3.22 -12.13 -29.43
CA MET A 368 -2.60 -13.11 -28.54
C MET A 368 -3.47 -13.39 -27.31
N LEU A 369 -4.02 -12.34 -26.68
CA LEU A 369 -4.93 -12.46 -25.55
C LEU A 369 -6.22 -13.20 -25.91
N ARG A 370 -6.79 -12.91 -27.08
CA ARG A 370 -7.97 -13.61 -27.59
C ARG A 370 -7.71 -15.09 -27.79
N ARG A 371 -6.64 -15.45 -28.53
CA ARG A 371 -6.23 -16.85 -28.77
C ARG A 371 -5.95 -17.58 -27.45
N TRP A 372 -5.31 -16.92 -26.50
CA TRP A 372 -5.05 -17.51 -25.19
C TRP A 372 -6.33 -17.78 -24.39
N ARG A 373 -7.33 -16.89 -24.44
CA ARG A 373 -8.64 -17.10 -23.78
C ARG A 373 -9.48 -18.19 -24.45
N GLU A 374 -9.34 -18.37 -25.75
CA GLU A 374 -10.04 -19.42 -26.51
C GLU A 374 -9.40 -20.80 -26.32
N ASP A 375 -8.16 -20.86 -25.81
CA ASP A 375 -7.45 -22.10 -25.54
C ASP A 375 -8.18 -22.94 -24.48
N PRO A 376 -8.50 -24.21 -24.75
CA PRO A 376 -9.13 -25.12 -23.77
C PRO A 376 -8.31 -25.34 -22.51
N GLU A 377 -6.97 -25.26 -22.62
CA GLU A 377 -6.05 -25.43 -21.50
C GLU A 377 -5.78 -24.13 -20.72
N ALA A 378 -6.28 -22.99 -21.20
CA ALA A 378 -6.16 -21.74 -20.44
C ALA A 378 -6.89 -21.88 -19.09
N PRO A 379 -6.34 -21.34 -18.01
CA PRO A 379 -6.95 -21.47 -16.70
C PRO A 379 -8.33 -20.82 -16.72
N ARG A 380 -9.36 -21.64 -16.91
CA ARG A 380 -10.74 -21.22 -16.76
C ARG A 380 -11.03 -21.30 -15.28
N ASN A 381 -11.14 -20.16 -14.69
CA ASN A 381 -11.70 -19.88 -13.35
C ASN A 381 -12.17 -21.15 -12.60
N SER A 382 -11.27 -21.77 -11.84
CA SER A 382 -11.67 -22.84 -10.93
C SER A 382 -12.56 -22.23 -9.84
N LYS A 383 -13.70 -22.85 -9.61
CA LYS A 383 -14.57 -22.53 -8.49
C LYS A 383 -13.81 -22.77 -7.18
N ARG A 384 -14.18 -22.01 -6.15
CA ARG A 384 -13.74 -22.03 -4.75
C ARG A 384 -13.19 -23.37 -4.25
N PHE A 385 -12.19 -23.26 -3.33
CA PHE A 385 -11.95 -24.28 -2.30
C PHE A 385 -13.20 -24.50 -1.45
#